data_a2f1db81a6a5c2a8229a856e75479879
#
_entry.id   a2f1db81a6a5c2a8229a856e75479879
#
_cell.length_a   1.000
_cell.length_b   1.000
_cell.length_c   1.000
_cell.angle_alpha   90.00
_cell.angle_beta   90.00
_cell.angle_gamma   90.00
#
_symmetry.space_group_name_H-M   'P 1'
#
loop_
_entity.id
_entity.type
_entity.pdbx_description
1 polymer ?
#
loop_
_entity_poly.entity_id
_entity_poly.type
_entity_poly.pdbx_seq_one_letter_code
_entity_poly.pdbx_strand_id
1 'polypeptide(L)'
;MSDNETWLYGANLFLDNEISSGHKRWGLGAETLSNTVSVRANYYKALTDTRIFKGISETALDGFDYTLSFKSDFTYNPEIYARGYNWSDGADFKERGTEAGVNLTLSERLSLNIATDDSNRTSSVTKGILTYSFPFNEQQKLESIKVNKNSMRPFLYSPVKRENRIRKKRLVLGLVAVGT
;
A
#
# COMPACT_ATOMS: atom_id res chain seq x y z
N MET A 1 7.42 -4.43 20.56
CA MET A 1 7.81 -5.82 20.29
C MET A 1 7.43 -6.63 21.50
N SER A 2 7.00 -7.89 21.34
CA SER A 2 6.70 -8.78 22.47
C SER A 2 7.96 -9.24 23.18
N ASP A 3 7.85 -9.69 24.45
CA ASP A 3 9.01 -10.12 25.26
C ASP A 3 9.79 -11.28 24.64
N ASN A 4 9.12 -12.17 23.90
CA ASN A 4 9.74 -13.29 23.18
C ASN A 4 10.18 -12.94 21.76
N GLU A 5 10.10 -11.66 21.35
CA GLU A 5 10.47 -11.11 20.04
C GLU A 5 9.74 -11.71 18.83
N THR A 6 8.66 -12.47 19.03
CA THR A 6 7.90 -13.11 17.93
C THR A 6 6.88 -12.20 17.27
N TRP A 7 6.52 -11.09 17.93
CA TRP A 7 5.59 -10.10 17.45
C TRP A 7 6.19 -8.70 17.47
N LEU A 8 6.00 -7.97 16.37
CA LEU A 8 6.33 -6.57 16.23
C LEU A 8 5.04 -5.76 16.10
N TYR A 9 4.91 -4.71 16.90
CA TYR A 9 3.82 -3.74 16.82
C TYR A 9 4.38 -2.42 16.32
N GLY A 10 3.77 -1.84 15.31
CA GLY A 10 4.19 -0.58 14.70
C GLY A 10 3.04 0.41 14.63
N ALA A 11 3.39 1.69 14.73
CA ALA A 11 2.52 2.81 14.41
C ALA A 11 3.33 3.82 13.60
N ASN A 12 2.68 4.49 12.66
CA ASN A 12 3.33 5.49 11.83
C ASN A 12 2.40 6.67 11.54
N LEU A 13 3.00 7.82 11.33
CA LEU A 13 2.36 9.03 10.84
C LEU A 13 3.10 9.48 9.58
N PHE A 14 2.38 9.91 8.56
CA PHE A 14 2.99 10.32 7.30
C PHE A 14 2.28 11.52 6.67
N LEU A 15 3.03 12.23 5.85
CA LEU A 15 2.56 13.32 4.99
C LEU A 15 2.94 13.00 3.55
N ASP A 16 1.97 13.02 2.66
CA ASP A 16 2.18 12.85 1.22
C ASP A 16 1.96 14.18 0.51
N ASN A 17 2.82 14.47 -0.44
CA ASN A 17 2.70 15.61 -1.33
C ASN A 17 2.92 15.18 -2.77
N GLU A 18 1.88 15.30 -3.59
CA GLU A 18 1.97 15.06 -5.03
C GLU A 18 2.39 16.36 -5.73
N ILE A 19 3.65 16.43 -6.11
CA ILE A 19 4.27 17.66 -6.65
C ILE A 19 3.55 18.14 -7.92
N SER A 20 3.11 17.23 -8.79
CA SER A 20 2.51 17.55 -10.09
C SER A 20 1.16 18.24 -10.00
N SER A 21 0.27 17.76 -9.15
CA SER A 21 -1.08 18.31 -8.94
C SER A 21 -1.19 19.17 -7.68
N GLY A 22 -0.18 19.12 -6.82
CA GLY A 22 -0.12 19.84 -5.56
C GLY A 22 -1.06 19.28 -4.48
N HIS A 23 -1.66 18.10 -4.70
CA HIS A 23 -2.47 17.46 -3.67
C HIS A 23 -1.61 17.02 -2.49
N LYS A 24 -2.16 17.18 -1.28
CA LYS A 24 -1.53 16.80 -0.02
C LYS A 24 -2.46 15.93 0.80
N ARG A 25 -1.88 15.04 1.57
CA ARG A 25 -2.60 14.11 2.44
C ARG A 25 -1.74 13.79 3.65
N TRP A 26 -2.35 13.66 4.83
CA TRP A 26 -1.71 13.00 5.96
C TRP A 26 -2.38 11.64 6.21
N GLY A 27 -1.71 10.80 6.95
CA GLY A 27 -2.30 9.54 7.37
C GLY A 27 -1.62 8.95 8.59
N LEU A 28 -2.33 8.03 9.19
CA LEU A 28 -1.95 7.27 10.37
C LEU A 28 -2.05 5.79 10.03
N GLY A 29 -1.03 5.02 10.41
CA GLY A 29 -1.02 3.57 10.25
C GLY A 29 -0.71 2.84 11.54
N ALA A 30 -1.24 1.64 11.66
CA ALA A 30 -0.90 0.68 12.69
C ALA A 30 -0.68 -0.70 12.07
N GLU A 31 0.27 -1.45 12.62
CA GLU A 31 0.58 -2.79 12.14
C GLU A 31 0.97 -3.74 13.26
N THR A 32 0.63 -4.99 13.06
CA THR A 32 1.07 -6.10 13.90
C THR A 32 1.66 -7.16 12.99
N LEU A 33 2.91 -7.51 13.20
CA LEU A 33 3.68 -8.39 12.34
C LEU A 33 4.22 -9.58 13.13
N SER A 34 4.16 -10.75 12.51
CA SER A 34 4.91 -11.95 12.91
C SER A 34 5.54 -12.60 11.68
N ASN A 35 6.30 -13.66 11.87
CA ASN A 35 6.89 -14.40 10.75
C ASN A 35 5.84 -15.04 9.83
N THR A 36 4.67 -15.38 10.35
CA THR A 36 3.61 -16.07 9.60
C THR A 36 2.45 -15.17 9.24
N VAL A 37 2.05 -14.27 10.14
CA VAL A 37 0.85 -13.44 10.00
C VAL A 37 1.21 -11.97 10.12
N SER A 38 0.60 -11.13 9.30
CA SER A 38 0.63 -9.69 9.50
C SER A 38 -0.73 -9.06 9.29
N VAL A 39 -1.05 -8.09 10.13
CA VAL A 39 -2.25 -7.25 10.05
C VAL A 39 -1.81 -5.80 9.97
N ARG A 40 -2.36 -5.04 9.04
CA ARG A 40 -2.10 -3.61 8.87
C ARG A 40 -3.40 -2.86 8.68
N ALA A 41 -3.47 -1.66 9.22
CA ALA A 41 -4.57 -0.74 8.98
C ALA A 41 -4.01 0.67 8.80
N ASN A 42 -4.51 1.40 7.81
CA ASN A 42 -4.10 2.76 7.53
C ASN A 42 -5.34 3.65 7.36
N TYR A 43 -5.26 4.87 7.86
CA TYR A 43 -6.22 5.93 7.66
C TYR A 43 -5.56 7.09 6.91
N TYR A 44 -6.31 7.73 6.04
CA TYR A 44 -5.84 8.78 5.13
C TYR A 44 -6.81 9.96 5.17
N LYS A 45 -6.27 11.16 5.32
CA LYS A 45 -7.04 12.40 5.30
C LYS A 45 -6.46 13.36 4.26
N ALA A 46 -7.26 13.72 3.26
CA ALA A 46 -6.94 14.78 2.32
C ALA A 46 -6.80 16.13 3.02
N LEU A 47 -5.79 16.89 2.63
CA LEU A 47 -5.52 18.25 3.13
C LEU A 47 -5.80 19.33 2.08
N THR A 48 -6.18 18.92 0.88
CA THR A 48 -6.40 19.83 -0.25
C THR A 48 -7.77 19.62 -0.84
N ASP A 49 -8.42 20.73 -1.15
CA ASP A 49 -9.67 20.76 -1.90
C ASP A 49 -9.50 20.36 -3.36
N THR A 50 -10.59 20.40 -4.12
CA THR A 50 -10.61 20.14 -5.55
C THR A 50 -9.67 21.09 -6.29
N ARG A 51 -8.87 20.55 -7.21
CA ARG A 51 -7.91 21.27 -8.03
C ARG A 51 -8.09 20.93 -9.50
N ILE A 52 -7.78 21.86 -10.37
CA ILE A 52 -7.73 21.62 -11.82
C ILE A 52 -6.28 21.32 -12.22
N PHE A 53 -6.06 20.13 -12.74
CA PHE A 53 -4.77 19.72 -13.26
C PHE A 53 -4.91 19.21 -14.72
N LYS A 54 -4.23 19.86 -15.66
CA LYS A 54 -4.31 19.55 -17.11
C LYS A 54 -5.76 19.49 -17.65
N GLY A 55 -6.63 20.40 -17.21
CA GLY A 55 -8.03 20.45 -17.64
C GLY A 55 -8.95 19.41 -16.99
N ILE A 56 -8.45 18.66 -16.03
CA ILE A 56 -9.21 17.66 -15.27
C ILE A 56 -9.42 18.20 -13.85
N SER A 57 -10.65 18.18 -13.38
CA SER A 57 -10.97 18.48 -11.97
C SER A 57 -10.63 17.24 -11.12
N GLU A 58 -9.69 17.38 -10.19
CA GLU A 58 -9.24 16.33 -9.29
C GLU A 58 -9.58 16.69 -7.84
N THR A 59 -10.20 15.77 -7.10
CA THR A 59 -10.47 15.88 -5.66
C THR A 59 -9.77 14.76 -4.93
N ALA A 60 -8.88 15.09 -3.99
CA ALA A 60 -8.23 14.10 -3.14
C ALA A 60 -9.24 13.44 -2.20
N LEU A 61 -9.12 12.13 -2.02
CA LEU A 61 -10.05 11.34 -1.23
C LEU A 61 -9.51 11.06 0.16
N ASP A 62 -10.41 11.12 1.14
CA ASP A 62 -10.22 10.50 2.44
C ASP A 62 -10.41 8.99 2.32
N GLY A 63 -9.87 8.22 3.24
CA GLY A 63 -10.10 6.79 3.21
C GLY A 63 -9.38 6.00 4.27
N PHE A 64 -9.58 4.71 4.21
CA PHE A 64 -8.85 3.74 5.01
C PHE A 64 -8.64 2.45 4.22
N ASP A 65 -7.62 1.73 4.59
CA ASP A 65 -7.42 0.35 4.16
C ASP A 65 -6.99 -0.54 5.34
N TYR A 66 -7.22 -1.82 5.17
CA TYR A 66 -6.72 -2.86 6.06
C TYR A 66 -6.25 -4.05 5.25
N THR A 67 -5.18 -4.68 5.69
CA THR A 67 -4.56 -5.82 5.01
C THR A 67 -4.27 -6.92 6.02
N LEU A 68 -4.66 -8.13 5.68
CA LEU A 68 -4.26 -9.35 6.35
C LEU A 68 -3.37 -10.15 5.41
N SER A 69 -2.22 -10.61 5.89
CA SER A 69 -1.32 -11.45 5.10
C SER A 69 -0.87 -12.67 5.87
N PHE A 70 -0.66 -13.76 5.14
CA PHE A 70 -0.06 -15.00 5.63
C PHE A 70 1.18 -15.34 4.82
N LYS A 71 2.29 -15.56 5.51
CA LYS A 71 3.56 -16.00 4.93
C LYS A 71 3.77 -17.47 5.21
N SER A 72 4.35 -18.15 4.24
CA SER A 72 4.75 -19.55 4.36
C SER A 72 6.24 -19.70 4.05
N ASP A 73 6.89 -20.67 4.71
CA ASP A 73 8.31 -21.02 4.50
C ASP A 73 8.49 -21.99 3.31
N PHE A 74 7.49 -22.14 2.44
CA PHE A 74 7.62 -22.94 1.22
C PHE A 74 8.58 -22.29 0.21
N THR A 75 8.92 -23.04 -0.83
CA THR A 75 9.72 -22.54 -1.96
C THR A 75 9.13 -21.21 -2.44
N TYR A 76 10.00 -20.21 -2.66
CA TYR A 76 9.66 -18.82 -3.03
C TYR A 76 8.94 -18.00 -1.93
N ASN A 77 8.88 -18.48 -0.66
CA ASN A 77 8.32 -17.75 0.48
C ASN A 77 7.00 -17.03 0.14
N PRO A 78 5.95 -17.75 -0.26
CA PRO A 78 4.71 -17.11 -0.67
C PRO A 78 4.06 -16.36 0.49
N GLU A 79 3.69 -15.10 0.23
CA GLU A 79 2.84 -14.27 1.11
C GLU A 79 1.51 -14.07 0.41
N ILE A 80 0.46 -14.74 0.89
CA ILE A 80 -0.92 -14.53 0.44
C ILE A 80 -1.52 -13.41 1.25
N TYR A 81 -2.22 -12.47 0.60
CA TYR A 81 -2.85 -11.36 1.29
C TYR A 81 -4.25 -11.03 0.77
N ALA A 82 -5.04 -10.45 1.65
CA ALA A 82 -6.30 -9.81 1.34
C ALA A 82 -6.31 -8.40 1.92
N ARG A 83 -6.73 -7.42 1.12
CA ARG A 83 -6.85 -6.01 1.47
C ARG A 83 -8.27 -5.55 1.21
N GLY A 84 -8.88 -4.85 2.17
CA GLY A 84 -10.10 -4.10 1.96
C GLY A 84 -9.83 -2.61 2.05
N TYR A 85 -10.58 -1.80 1.29
CA TYR A 85 -10.41 -0.35 1.31
C TYR A 85 -11.72 0.41 1.09
N ASN A 86 -11.74 1.66 1.54
CA ASN A 86 -12.84 2.59 1.32
C ASN A 86 -12.28 4.00 1.12
N TRP A 87 -12.69 4.66 0.03
CA TRP A 87 -12.30 6.02 -0.33
C TRP A 87 -13.54 6.88 -0.56
N SER A 88 -13.53 8.14 -0.11
CA SER A 88 -14.65 9.06 -0.22
C SER A 88 -14.16 10.52 -0.34
N ASP A 89 -14.92 11.35 -1.08
CA ASP A 89 -14.72 12.80 -1.11
C ASP A 89 -15.52 13.53 0.00
N GLY A 90 -16.20 12.75 0.85
CA GLY A 90 -17.07 13.30 1.90
C GLY A 90 -18.47 13.74 1.41
N ALA A 91 -18.73 13.64 0.10
CA ALA A 91 -20.01 13.97 -0.53
C ALA A 91 -20.56 12.74 -1.27
N ASP A 92 -20.60 12.79 -2.61
CA ASP A 92 -21.30 11.79 -3.43
C ASP A 92 -20.39 10.64 -3.89
N PHE A 93 -19.09 10.84 -3.88
CA PHE A 93 -18.17 9.81 -4.34
C PHE A 93 -17.77 8.86 -3.23
N LYS A 94 -18.01 7.59 -3.45
CA LYS A 94 -17.58 6.49 -2.59
C LYS A 94 -17.10 5.31 -3.40
N GLU A 95 -15.88 4.87 -3.13
CA GLU A 95 -15.29 3.68 -3.70
C GLU A 95 -14.95 2.69 -2.58
N ARG A 96 -15.46 1.48 -2.70
CA ARG A 96 -15.17 0.37 -1.80
C ARG A 96 -14.71 -0.80 -2.62
N GLY A 97 -13.64 -1.44 -2.19
CA GLY A 97 -13.13 -2.59 -2.91
C GLY A 97 -12.35 -3.52 -2.02
N THR A 98 -11.99 -4.65 -2.64
CA THR A 98 -11.14 -5.69 -2.07
C THR A 98 -10.08 -6.07 -3.08
N GLU A 99 -8.88 -6.32 -2.59
CA GLU A 99 -7.76 -6.84 -3.36
C GLU A 99 -7.28 -8.13 -2.71
N ALA A 100 -7.09 -9.18 -3.49
CA ALA A 100 -6.47 -10.41 -3.03
C ALA A 100 -5.28 -10.74 -3.93
N GLY A 101 -4.19 -11.18 -3.34
CA GLY A 101 -2.98 -11.43 -4.11
C GLY A 101 -1.98 -12.34 -3.42
N VAL A 102 -0.91 -12.62 -4.17
CA VAL A 102 0.23 -13.40 -3.70
C VAL A 102 1.53 -12.68 -4.07
N ASN A 103 2.43 -12.59 -3.10
CA ASN A 103 3.81 -12.16 -3.30
C ASN A 103 4.71 -13.40 -3.28
N LEU A 104 5.56 -13.55 -4.30
CA LEU A 104 6.54 -14.62 -4.42
C LEU A 104 7.94 -14.00 -4.43
N THR A 105 8.84 -14.52 -3.59
CA THR A 105 10.25 -14.15 -3.59
C THR A 105 11.00 -15.14 -4.47
N LEU A 106 11.25 -14.79 -5.73
CA LEU A 106 11.90 -15.67 -6.71
C LEU A 106 13.40 -15.78 -6.48
N SER A 107 14.03 -14.70 -5.98
CA SER A 107 15.41 -14.64 -5.54
C SER A 107 15.61 -13.51 -4.54
N GLU A 108 16.84 -13.35 -4.01
CA GLU A 108 17.18 -12.23 -3.10
C GLU A 108 16.87 -10.84 -3.69
N ARG A 109 16.83 -10.73 -5.02
CA ARG A 109 16.63 -9.46 -5.74
C ARG A 109 15.38 -9.40 -6.59
N LEU A 110 14.67 -10.51 -6.77
CA LEU A 110 13.55 -10.62 -7.68
C LEU A 110 12.30 -11.10 -6.95
N SER A 111 11.23 -10.34 -7.03
CA SER A 111 9.92 -10.71 -6.51
C SER A 111 8.83 -10.52 -7.55
N LEU A 112 7.79 -11.33 -7.46
CA LEU A 112 6.59 -11.28 -8.28
C LEU A 112 5.37 -11.11 -7.39
N ASN A 113 4.58 -10.08 -7.67
CA ASN A 113 3.25 -9.90 -7.09
C ASN A 113 2.19 -10.16 -8.17
N ILE A 114 1.20 -10.98 -7.85
CA ILE A 114 0.00 -11.16 -8.66
C ILE A 114 -1.19 -10.87 -7.76
N ALA A 115 -2.06 -9.95 -8.19
CA ALA A 115 -3.22 -9.54 -7.41
C ALA A 115 -4.42 -9.26 -8.29
N THR A 116 -5.60 -9.54 -7.75
CA THR A 116 -6.89 -9.17 -8.34
C THR A 116 -7.57 -8.16 -7.42
N ASP A 117 -7.96 -7.03 -7.99
CA ASP A 117 -8.66 -5.92 -7.33
C ASP A 117 -10.06 -5.80 -7.91
N ASP A 118 -11.06 -5.71 -7.05
CA ASP A 118 -12.47 -5.54 -7.40
C ASP A 118 -13.10 -4.44 -6.55
N SER A 119 -13.90 -3.57 -7.18
CA SER A 119 -14.55 -2.47 -6.46
C SER A 119 -15.95 -2.17 -6.99
N ASN A 120 -16.73 -1.44 -6.23
CA ASN A 120 -18.05 -0.94 -6.65
C ASN A 120 -17.97 0.09 -7.80
N ARG A 121 -16.77 0.50 -8.22
CA ARG A 121 -16.53 1.48 -9.30
C ARG A 121 -15.80 0.91 -10.50
N THR A 122 -15.08 -0.16 -10.32
CA THR A 122 -14.25 -0.77 -11.37
C THR A 122 -14.46 -2.26 -11.35
N SER A 123 -14.71 -2.85 -12.52
CA SER A 123 -14.75 -4.30 -12.68
C SER A 123 -13.43 -4.93 -12.25
N SER A 124 -13.48 -6.19 -11.87
CA SER A 124 -12.32 -6.96 -11.44
C SER A 124 -11.13 -6.83 -12.40
N VAL A 125 -9.97 -6.43 -11.88
CA VAL A 125 -8.72 -6.24 -12.63
C VAL A 125 -7.62 -7.06 -12.00
N THR A 126 -7.00 -7.95 -12.78
CA THR A 126 -5.82 -8.70 -12.36
C THR A 126 -4.55 -7.98 -12.81
N LYS A 127 -3.58 -7.83 -11.91
CA LYS A 127 -2.30 -7.16 -12.12
C LYS A 127 -1.15 -8.09 -11.78
N GLY A 128 -0.09 -8.06 -12.58
CA GLY A 128 1.19 -8.69 -12.29
C GLY A 128 2.27 -7.63 -12.19
N ILE A 129 3.07 -7.65 -11.11
CA ILE A 129 4.19 -6.73 -10.90
C ILE A 129 5.45 -7.53 -10.61
N LEU A 130 6.43 -7.42 -11.50
CA LEU A 130 7.77 -7.96 -11.30
C LEU A 130 8.66 -6.85 -10.77
N THR A 131 9.27 -7.07 -9.60
CA THR A 131 10.16 -6.11 -8.95
C THR A 131 11.57 -6.67 -8.89
N TYR A 132 12.52 -5.91 -9.39
CA TYR A 132 13.94 -6.19 -9.25
C TYR A 132 14.62 -5.12 -8.40
N SER A 133 15.34 -5.51 -7.35
CA SER A 133 16.02 -4.62 -6.42
C SER A 133 17.52 -4.55 -6.71
N PHE A 134 18.03 -3.35 -7.01
CA PHE A 134 19.46 -3.09 -7.18
C PHE A 134 20.07 -2.61 -5.86
N PRO A 135 20.97 -3.35 -5.22
CA PRO A 135 21.69 -2.83 -4.07
C PRO A 135 22.75 -1.83 -4.55
N PHE A 136 22.62 -0.58 -4.14
CA PHE A 136 23.64 0.46 -4.44
C PHE A 136 24.87 0.36 -3.54
N ASN A 137 24.84 -0.46 -2.49
CA ASN A 137 25.98 -0.65 -1.58
C ASN A 137 26.03 -2.11 -1.11
N GLU A 138 27.05 -2.85 -1.54
CA GLU A 138 27.24 -4.27 -1.17
C GLU A 138 27.81 -4.45 0.26
N GLN A 139 28.11 -3.39 1.00
CA GLN A 139 28.87 -3.46 2.26
C GLN A 139 28.01 -3.78 3.51
N GLN A 140 26.74 -4.08 3.40
CA GLN A 140 26.00 -4.67 4.52
C GLN A 140 25.75 -6.17 4.31
N LYS A 141 26.83 -6.93 4.18
CA LYS A 141 26.82 -8.33 4.61
C LYS A 141 26.75 -8.28 6.14
N LEU A 142 25.54 -8.19 6.66
CA LEU A 142 25.29 -8.36 8.09
C LEU A 142 25.93 -9.70 8.46
N GLU A 143 27.01 -9.62 9.26
CA GLU A 143 27.55 -10.80 9.92
C GLU A 143 26.39 -11.57 10.49
N SER A 144 26.35 -12.85 10.22
CA SER A 144 25.33 -13.78 10.69
C SER A 144 25.38 -13.86 12.22
N ILE A 145 24.88 -12.82 12.88
CA ILE A 145 24.41 -12.95 14.25
C ILE A 145 23.43 -14.11 14.15
N LYS A 146 23.58 -15.14 14.98
CA LYS A 146 22.61 -16.23 15.13
C LYS A 146 21.28 -15.61 15.59
N VAL A 147 20.58 -14.97 14.67
CA VAL A 147 19.25 -14.42 14.92
C VAL A 147 18.35 -15.63 15.08
N ASN A 148 17.68 -15.71 16.22
CA ASN A 148 16.61 -16.67 16.42
C ASN A 148 15.68 -16.59 15.19
N LYS A 149 15.48 -17.70 14.48
CA LYS A 149 14.66 -17.77 13.27
C LYS A 149 13.26 -17.15 13.46
N ASN A 150 12.78 -17.07 14.68
CA ASN A 150 11.47 -16.53 15.05
C ASN A 150 11.52 -15.07 15.49
N SER A 151 12.69 -14.44 15.58
CA SER A 151 12.79 -13.04 16.02
C SER A 151 12.36 -12.08 14.92
N MET A 152 11.49 -11.13 15.27
CA MET A 152 11.05 -10.03 14.41
C MET A 152 12.00 -8.81 14.42
N ARG A 153 13.13 -8.87 15.14
CA ARG A 153 14.14 -7.77 15.18
C ARG A 153 14.59 -7.27 13.82
N PRO A 154 14.88 -8.13 12.84
CA PRO A 154 15.31 -7.67 11.52
C PRO A 154 14.26 -6.79 10.79
N PHE A 155 12.99 -6.89 11.19
CA PHE A 155 11.89 -6.15 10.58
C PHE A 155 11.60 -4.80 11.24
N LEU A 156 12.30 -4.43 12.34
CA LEU A 156 12.11 -3.15 13.05
C LEU A 156 12.25 -1.92 12.14
N TYR A 157 13.08 -2.01 11.11
CA TYR A 157 13.35 -0.92 10.16
C TYR A 157 12.74 -1.19 8.77
N SER A 158 11.83 -2.16 8.67
CA SER A 158 11.15 -2.43 7.39
C SER A 158 10.26 -1.25 7.00
N PRO A 159 10.23 -0.90 5.71
CA PRO A 159 9.33 0.15 5.23
C PRO A 159 7.87 -0.18 5.54
N VAL A 160 7.13 0.84 5.98
CA VAL A 160 5.69 0.73 6.22
C VAL A 160 4.96 0.45 4.91
N LYS A 161 4.10 -0.58 4.90
CA LYS A 161 3.24 -0.89 3.74
C LYS A 161 1.94 -0.09 3.84
N ARG A 162 1.71 0.80 2.88
CA ARG A 162 0.51 1.65 2.77
C ARG A 162 0.20 2.01 1.32
N GLU A 163 -0.94 2.62 1.07
CA GLU A 163 -1.22 3.23 -0.23
C GLU A 163 -0.34 4.49 -0.41
N ASN A 164 0.60 4.44 -1.34
CA ASN A 164 1.56 5.52 -1.59
C ASN A 164 1.05 6.59 -2.56
N ARG A 165 -0.06 6.32 -3.27
CA ARG A 165 -0.67 7.27 -4.20
C ARG A 165 -1.82 7.98 -3.51
N ILE A 166 -1.92 9.30 -3.70
CA ILE A 166 -3.11 10.05 -3.31
C ILE A 166 -4.26 9.62 -4.22
N ARG A 167 -5.26 8.92 -3.65
CA ARG A 167 -6.46 8.53 -4.40
C ARG A 167 -7.28 9.77 -4.71
N LYS A 168 -7.80 9.86 -5.93
CA LYS A 168 -8.50 11.05 -6.43
C LYS A 168 -9.74 10.67 -7.22
N LYS A 169 -10.83 11.42 -6.98
CA LYS A 169 -11.95 11.52 -7.92
C LYS A 169 -11.54 12.43 -9.06
N ARG A 170 -11.80 12.03 -10.29
CA ARG A 170 -11.50 12.80 -11.50
C ARG A 170 -12.76 13.06 -12.30
N LEU A 171 -12.99 14.32 -12.65
CA LEU A 171 -14.05 14.75 -13.53
C LEU A 171 -13.42 15.46 -14.73
N VAL A 172 -13.60 14.89 -15.92
CA VAL A 172 -13.22 15.56 -17.16
C VAL A 172 -14.22 16.68 -17.38
N LEU A 173 -13.78 17.92 -17.40
CA LEU A 173 -14.59 19.06 -17.76
C LEU A 173 -14.85 18.97 -19.29
N GLY A 174 -15.95 18.30 -19.67
CA GLY A 174 -16.35 18.20 -21.07
C GLY A 174 -16.75 19.58 -21.57
N LEU A 175 -16.09 20.10 -22.61
CA LEU A 175 -16.62 21.13 -23.48
C LEU A 175 -17.84 20.52 -24.17
N VAL A 176 -19.04 20.90 -23.77
CA VAL A 176 -20.24 20.73 -24.59
C VAL A 176 -20.12 21.77 -25.69
N ALA A 177 -19.57 21.38 -26.85
CA ALA A 177 -19.72 22.16 -28.06
C ALA A 177 -21.19 22.12 -28.47
N VAL A 178 -21.97 23.13 -28.11
CA VAL A 178 -23.30 23.33 -28.69
C VAL A 178 -23.04 23.86 -30.10
N GLY A 179 -23.10 22.94 -31.08
CA GLY A 179 -23.16 23.31 -32.47
C GLY A 179 -24.52 23.98 -32.74
N THR A 180 -24.47 25.23 -33.16
CA THR A 180 -25.61 25.94 -33.80
C THR A 180 -25.76 25.49 -35.24
#